data_d0ce25da92c573ffe90112bb4f1ee124
#
_entry.id   d0ce25da92c573ffe90112bb4f1ee124
#
_cell.length_a   1.000
_cell.length_b   1.000
_cell.length_c   1.000
_cell.angle_alpha   90.00
_cell.angle_beta   90.00
_cell.angle_gamma   90.00
#
_symmetry.space_group_name_H-M   'P 1'
#
loop_
_entity.id
_entity.type
_entity.pdbx_description
1 polymer ?
#
loop_
_entity_poly.entity_id
_entity_poly.type
_entity_poly.pdbx_seq_one_letter_code
_entity_poly.pdbx_strand_id
1 'polypeptide(L)'
;MKLYSFSPTPNNRKVEAFIKHFDLPVEIHTMGFRDQENKTDEYLQMNPMGKAPVLQDGDFSLWESNAILTYLATLHPETGMLPGDARGRADCDRWLYWQAFHLLSIIISLSDKKKSLQKDIDLNFGVLNAQLEGRDFIRGDLSIVD
;
A
#
# COMPACT_ATOMS: atom_id res chain seq x y z
N MET A 1 -6.92 3.97 -16.62
CA MET A 1 -5.71 3.85 -15.77
C MET A 1 -5.09 2.47 -15.94
N LYS A 2 -3.78 2.34 -15.67
CA LYS A 2 -3.06 1.06 -15.74
C LYS A 2 -2.15 0.90 -14.52
N LEU A 3 -2.28 -0.23 -13.81
CA LEU A 3 -1.43 -0.59 -12.69
C LEU A 3 -0.36 -1.59 -13.15
N TYR A 4 0.91 -1.23 -13.04
CA TYR A 4 2.03 -2.16 -13.17
C TYR A 4 2.29 -2.80 -11.82
N SER A 5 2.12 -4.11 -11.72
CA SER A 5 2.11 -4.84 -10.46
C SER A 5 2.94 -6.12 -10.51
N PHE A 6 3.52 -6.45 -9.36
CA PHE A 6 4.17 -7.73 -9.12
C PHE A 6 3.48 -8.41 -7.93
N SER A 7 2.45 -9.15 -8.21
CA SER A 7 1.49 -9.72 -7.25
C SER A 7 2.03 -10.48 -6.03
N PRO A 8 3.22 -11.15 -6.04
CA PRO A 8 3.71 -11.83 -4.85
C PRO A 8 4.02 -10.91 -3.67
N THR A 9 4.19 -9.60 -3.88
CA THR A 9 4.60 -8.69 -2.81
C THR A 9 3.41 -8.02 -2.10
N PRO A 10 3.47 -7.81 -0.78
CA PRO A 10 2.37 -7.22 -0.01
C PRO A 10 1.92 -5.85 -0.54
N ASN A 11 2.87 -4.99 -0.92
CA ASN A 11 2.57 -3.65 -1.43
C ASN A 11 1.81 -3.65 -2.75
N ASN A 12 2.07 -4.63 -3.63
CA ASN A 12 1.31 -4.80 -4.87
C ASN A 12 -0.08 -5.37 -4.58
N ARG A 13 -0.14 -6.42 -3.74
CA ARG A 13 -1.38 -7.11 -3.42
C ARG A 13 -2.45 -6.21 -2.82
N LYS A 14 -2.09 -5.28 -1.93
CA LYS A 14 -3.08 -4.37 -1.32
C LYS A 14 -3.71 -3.43 -2.35
N VAL A 15 -2.94 -2.93 -3.33
CA VAL A 15 -3.48 -2.09 -4.41
C VAL A 15 -4.36 -2.90 -5.34
N GLU A 16 -3.92 -4.11 -5.73
CA GLU A 16 -4.74 -5.02 -6.54
C GLU A 16 -6.04 -5.41 -5.83
N ALA A 17 -5.98 -5.67 -4.51
CA ALA A 17 -7.15 -6.02 -3.72
C ALA A 17 -8.17 -4.88 -3.73
N PHE A 18 -7.72 -3.64 -3.54
CA PHE A 18 -8.59 -2.47 -3.60
C PHE A 18 -9.26 -2.32 -4.95
N ILE A 19 -8.49 -2.40 -6.05
CA ILE A 19 -9.02 -2.30 -7.43
C ILE A 19 -10.05 -3.39 -7.68
N LYS A 20 -9.74 -4.63 -7.32
CA LYS A 20 -10.63 -5.79 -7.56
C LYS A 20 -11.87 -5.79 -6.67
N HIS A 21 -11.74 -5.37 -5.41
CA HIS A 21 -12.85 -5.34 -4.46
C HIS A 21 -13.95 -4.35 -4.88
N PHE A 22 -13.56 -3.20 -5.44
CA PHE A 22 -14.48 -2.17 -5.88
C PHE A 22 -14.72 -2.15 -7.40
N ASP A 23 -14.22 -3.16 -8.12
CA ASP A 23 -14.33 -3.27 -9.58
C ASP A 23 -13.96 -1.96 -10.31
N LEU A 24 -12.84 -1.35 -9.88
CA LEU A 24 -12.38 -0.08 -10.43
C LEU A 24 -11.89 -0.25 -11.86
N PRO A 25 -12.10 0.75 -12.75
CA PRO A 25 -11.72 0.71 -14.17
C PRO A 25 -10.20 0.89 -14.35
N VAL A 26 -9.42 0.02 -13.75
CA VAL A 26 -7.95 0.01 -13.78
C VAL A 26 -7.47 -1.31 -14.38
N GLU A 27 -6.79 -1.26 -15.51
CA GLU A 27 -6.10 -2.42 -16.09
C GLU A 27 -4.95 -2.84 -15.17
N ILE A 28 -4.88 -4.11 -14.80
CA ILE A 28 -3.76 -4.65 -14.02
C ILE A 28 -2.79 -5.37 -14.97
N HIS A 29 -1.61 -4.78 -15.17
CA HIS A 29 -0.50 -5.38 -15.88
C HIS A 29 0.41 -6.13 -14.91
N THR A 30 0.42 -7.46 -15.00
CA THR A 30 1.29 -8.30 -14.18
C THR A 30 2.69 -8.35 -14.77
N MET A 31 3.65 -7.77 -14.07
CA MET A 31 5.04 -7.73 -14.49
C MET A 31 5.74 -9.07 -14.26
N GLY A 32 6.56 -9.49 -15.22
CA GLY A 32 7.45 -10.64 -15.10
C GLY A 32 8.73 -10.26 -14.36
N PHE A 33 8.98 -10.90 -13.20
CA PHE A 33 10.23 -10.63 -12.46
C PHE A 33 11.49 -11.05 -13.26
N ARG A 34 11.38 -12.09 -14.08
CA ARG A 34 12.50 -12.60 -14.89
C ARG A 34 12.85 -11.69 -16.07
N ASP A 35 11.89 -10.93 -16.57
CA ASP A 35 12.01 -10.13 -17.79
C ASP A 35 12.63 -8.76 -17.52
N GLN A 36 12.92 -8.44 -16.25
CA GLN A 36 13.50 -7.17 -15.81
C GLN A 36 12.76 -5.93 -16.34
N GLU A 37 11.45 -6.06 -16.60
CA GLU A 37 10.61 -4.98 -17.12
C GLU A 37 10.73 -3.70 -16.29
N ASN A 38 10.88 -3.84 -14.96
CA ASN A 38 11.11 -2.75 -14.03
C ASN A 38 12.47 -2.06 -14.16
N LYS A 39 13.33 -2.50 -15.09
CA LYS A 39 14.66 -1.92 -15.36
C LYS A 39 14.75 -1.30 -16.75
N THR A 40 13.68 -1.35 -17.54
CA THR A 40 13.64 -0.66 -18.82
C THR A 40 13.64 0.86 -18.63
N ASP A 41 14.16 1.60 -19.59
CA ASP A 41 14.19 3.06 -19.55
C ASP A 41 12.77 3.64 -19.44
N GLU A 42 11.81 3.04 -20.15
CA GLU A 42 10.40 3.43 -20.10
C GLU A 42 9.83 3.29 -18.68
N TYR A 43 10.08 2.16 -18.02
CA TYR A 43 9.61 1.96 -16.66
C TYR A 43 10.31 2.90 -15.65
N LEU A 44 11.61 3.11 -15.81
CA LEU A 44 12.40 3.99 -14.93
C LEU A 44 12.00 5.47 -15.07
N GLN A 45 11.44 5.90 -16.22
CA GLN A 45 10.83 7.22 -16.37
C GLN A 45 9.55 7.35 -15.52
N MET A 46 8.78 6.26 -15.35
CA MET A 46 7.60 6.25 -14.46
C MET A 46 7.97 6.13 -13.00
N ASN A 47 8.96 5.31 -12.66
CA ASN A 47 9.44 5.11 -11.30
C ASN A 47 10.97 4.93 -11.27
N PRO A 48 11.72 5.97 -10.91
CA PRO A 48 13.19 5.92 -10.88
C PRO A 48 13.77 4.92 -9.88
N MET A 49 12.96 4.46 -8.90
CA MET A 49 13.35 3.41 -7.96
C MET A 49 13.34 2.01 -8.62
N GLY A 50 12.70 1.85 -9.79
CA GLY A 50 12.55 0.57 -10.45
C GLY A 50 11.83 -0.48 -9.61
N LYS A 51 10.84 -0.05 -8.82
CA LYS A 51 10.00 -0.91 -7.96
C LYS A 51 8.55 -0.87 -8.41
N ALA A 52 7.81 -1.92 -8.10
CA ALA A 52 6.35 -1.99 -8.26
C ALA A 52 5.67 -1.90 -6.88
N PRO A 53 4.42 -1.41 -6.81
CA PRO A 53 3.53 -1.03 -7.92
C PRO A 53 3.79 0.37 -8.47
N VAL A 54 3.34 0.60 -9.71
CA VAL A 54 3.21 1.93 -10.33
C VAL A 54 1.83 2.04 -10.96
N LEU A 55 1.13 3.12 -10.70
CA LEU A 55 -0.12 3.48 -11.38
C LEU A 55 0.18 4.52 -12.45
N GLN A 56 -0.30 4.29 -13.67
CA GLN A 56 -0.28 5.25 -14.76
C GLN A 56 -1.70 5.72 -15.04
N ASP A 57 -1.91 7.04 -15.02
CA ASP A 57 -3.17 7.70 -15.36
C ASP A 57 -2.90 8.79 -16.41
N GLY A 58 -3.09 8.44 -17.68
CA GLY A 58 -2.67 9.29 -18.78
C GLY A 58 -1.17 9.56 -18.77
N ASP A 59 -0.78 10.81 -18.64
CA ASP A 59 0.61 11.27 -18.53
C ASP A 59 1.14 11.31 -17.09
N PHE A 60 0.27 11.10 -16.10
CA PHE A 60 0.65 11.05 -14.70
C PHE A 60 1.06 9.64 -14.27
N SER A 61 2.24 9.52 -13.68
CA SER A 61 2.74 8.27 -13.10
C SER A 61 2.91 8.41 -11.60
N LEU A 62 2.34 7.48 -10.84
CA LEU A 62 2.36 7.48 -9.38
C LEU A 62 2.94 6.17 -8.85
N TRP A 63 3.96 6.26 -8.04
CA TRP A 63 4.55 5.15 -7.29
C TRP A 63 4.35 5.36 -5.78
N GLU A 64 4.73 4.40 -4.93
CA GLU A 64 4.35 4.21 -3.54
C GLU A 64 2.91 3.69 -3.39
N SER A 65 2.80 2.46 -2.92
CA SER A 65 1.51 1.76 -2.81
C SER A 65 0.48 2.49 -1.95
N ASN A 66 0.92 3.19 -0.89
CA ASN A 66 0.05 3.98 -0.03
C ASN A 66 -0.47 5.24 -0.74
N ALA A 67 0.38 5.90 -1.54
CA ALA A 67 -0.03 7.03 -2.36
C ALA A 67 -1.02 6.60 -3.44
N ILE A 68 -0.80 5.44 -4.07
CA ILE A 68 -1.73 4.88 -5.06
C ILE A 68 -3.09 4.58 -4.43
N LEU A 69 -3.13 3.96 -3.25
CA LEU A 69 -4.39 3.72 -2.53
C LEU A 69 -5.13 5.02 -2.21
N THR A 70 -4.42 6.02 -1.68
CA THR A 70 -4.99 7.34 -1.36
C THR A 70 -5.53 8.02 -2.63
N TYR A 71 -4.79 7.94 -3.74
CA TYR A 71 -5.21 8.50 -5.02
C TYR A 71 -6.48 7.83 -5.54
N LEU A 72 -6.50 6.50 -5.61
CA LEU A 72 -7.67 5.74 -6.07
C LEU A 72 -8.89 5.98 -5.18
N ALA A 73 -8.73 5.96 -3.86
CA ALA A 73 -9.82 6.24 -2.92
C ALA A 73 -10.32 7.69 -2.99
N THR A 74 -9.46 8.63 -3.40
CA THR A 74 -9.87 10.03 -3.65
C THR A 74 -10.67 10.16 -4.94
N LEU A 75 -10.29 9.43 -6.00
CA LEU A 75 -11.04 9.41 -7.27
C LEU A 75 -12.38 8.69 -7.15
N HIS A 76 -12.47 7.74 -6.19
CA HIS A 76 -13.65 6.89 -5.98
C HIS A 76 -14.20 7.06 -4.56
N PRO A 77 -14.73 8.27 -4.22
CA PRO A 77 -15.26 8.55 -2.88
C PRO A 77 -16.47 7.68 -2.51
N GLU A 78 -17.17 7.13 -3.50
CA GLU A 78 -18.26 6.18 -3.33
C GLU A 78 -17.85 4.90 -2.63
N THR A 79 -16.56 4.55 -2.63
CA THR A 79 -16.03 3.39 -1.90
C THR A 79 -16.08 3.56 -0.39
N GLY A 80 -16.18 4.80 0.11
CA GLY A 80 -16.14 5.11 1.54
C GLY A 80 -14.79 4.85 2.22
N MET A 81 -13.76 4.43 1.47
CA MET A 81 -12.49 3.93 2.00
C MET A 81 -11.54 5.03 2.50
N LEU A 82 -11.79 6.29 2.14
CA LEU A 82 -11.00 7.44 2.60
C LEU A 82 -11.93 8.55 3.08
N PRO A 83 -11.78 9.02 4.33
CA PRO A 83 -12.56 10.13 4.86
C PRO A 83 -12.42 11.42 4.05
N GLY A 84 -13.50 12.20 3.95
CA GLY A 84 -13.50 13.48 3.28
C GLY A 84 -12.91 14.62 4.12
N ASP A 85 -12.95 14.50 5.45
CA ASP A 85 -12.50 15.53 6.37
C ASP A 85 -11.02 15.43 6.73
N ALA A 86 -10.44 16.55 7.17
CA ALA A 86 -9.01 16.65 7.45
C ALA A 86 -8.55 15.75 8.62
N ARG A 87 -9.39 15.55 9.64
CA ARG A 87 -9.05 14.68 10.78
C ARG A 87 -9.00 13.22 10.38
N GLY A 88 -10.02 12.77 9.66
CA GLY A 88 -10.09 11.40 9.17
C GLY A 88 -8.95 11.09 8.21
N ARG A 89 -8.61 12.04 7.31
CA ARG A 89 -7.45 11.89 6.41
C ARG A 89 -6.13 11.79 7.16
N ALA A 90 -5.88 12.69 8.12
CA ALA A 90 -4.66 12.65 8.94
C ALA A 90 -4.55 11.35 9.75
N ASP A 91 -5.68 10.80 10.20
CA ASP A 91 -5.72 9.52 10.90
C ASP A 91 -5.39 8.34 9.96
N CYS A 92 -5.89 8.33 8.71
CA CYS A 92 -5.46 7.39 7.69
C CYS A 92 -3.96 7.51 7.40
N ASP A 93 -3.47 8.72 7.15
CA ASP A 93 -2.06 8.97 6.85
C ASP A 93 -1.15 8.46 7.96
N ARG A 94 -1.52 8.70 9.23
CA ARG A 94 -0.76 8.17 10.38
C ARG A 94 -0.55 6.66 10.28
N TRP A 95 -1.60 5.89 9.97
CA TRP A 95 -1.53 4.44 9.88
C TRP A 95 -0.81 3.96 8.61
N LEU A 96 -0.98 4.64 7.48
CA LEU A 96 -0.26 4.36 6.25
C LEU A 96 1.25 4.60 6.41
N TYR A 97 1.65 5.70 7.09
CA TYR A 97 3.06 5.95 7.43
C TYR A 97 3.58 4.95 8.46
N TRP A 98 2.79 4.64 9.49
CA TRP A 98 3.16 3.61 10.47
C TRP A 98 3.42 2.26 9.79
N GLN A 99 2.55 1.84 8.88
CA GLN A 99 2.74 0.61 8.10
C GLN A 99 4.04 0.65 7.29
N ALA A 100 4.31 1.75 6.58
CA ALA A 100 5.48 1.88 5.71
C ALA A 100 6.80 1.91 6.50
N PHE A 101 6.85 2.62 7.64
CA PHE A 101 8.09 2.82 8.39
C PHE A 101 8.33 1.77 9.47
N HIS A 102 7.28 1.30 10.13
CA HIS A 102 7.43 0.42 11.29
C HIS A 102 7.11 -1.03 10.94
N LEU A 103 5.88 -1.31 10.45
CA LEU A 103 5.46 -2.68 10.19
C LEU A 103 6.25 -3.32 9.03
N LEU A 104 6.42 -2.62 7.91
CA LEU A 104 7.12 -3.16 6.75
C LEU A 104 8.60 -3.45 7.05
N SER A 105 9.25 -2.61 7.85
CA SER A 105 10.64 -2.81 8.26
C SER A 105 10.82 -4.11 9.05
N ILE A 106 9.88 -4.44 9.93
CA ILE A 106 9.85 -5.69 10.70
C ILE A 106 9.69 -6.89 9.76
N ILE A 107 8.71 -6.83 8.83
CA ILE A 107 8.44 -7.91 7.88
C ILE A 107 9.68 -8.21 7.01
N ILE A 108 10.37 -7.18 6.52
CA ILE A 108 11.60 -7.33 5.74
C ILE A 108 12.72 -7.94 6.59
N SER A 109 12.88 -7.45 7.82
CA SER A 109 13.95 -7.88 8.72
C SER A 109 13.75 -9.29 9.27
N LEU A 110 12.51 -9.80 9.36
CA LEU A 110 12.22 -11.21 9.70
C LEU A 110 12.82 -12.17 8.68
N SER A 111 12.95 -11.77 7.41
CA SER A 111 13.60 -12.58 6.38
C SER A 111 15.11 -12.71 6.61
N ASP A 112 15.74 -11.76 7.30
CA ASP A 112 17.19 -11.69 7.51
C ASP A 112 17.66 -12.33 8.83
N LYS A 113 16.77 -12.98 9.60
CA LYS A 113 17.05 -13.70 10.86
C LYS A 113 17.83 -12.89 11.92
N LYS A 114 17.66 -11.58 11.99
CA LYS A 114 18.32 -10.73 12.99
C LYS A 114 17.64 -10.85 14.36
N LYS A 115 18.40 -11.29 15.38
CA LYS A 115 17.92 -11.54 16.75
C LYS A 115 17.44 -10.31 17.53
N SER A 116 17.62 -9.10 17.04
CA SER A 116 17.28 -7.85 17.74
C SER A 116 15.84 -7.34 17.54
N LEU A 117 15.02 -8.06 16.76
CA LEU A 117 13.69 -7.61 16.34
C LEU A 117 12.57 -7.84 17.33
N GLN A 118 12.78 -8.66 18.38
CA GLN A 118 11.68 -9.05 19.28
C GLN A 118 11.02 -7.83 19.95
N LYS A 119 11.83 -6.86 20.40
CA LYS A 119 11.30 -5.63 21.02
C LYS A 119 10.47 -4.78 20.04
N ASP A 120 10.92 -4.69 18.79
CA ASP A 120 10.19 -3.95 17.75
C ASP A 120 8.90 -4.66 17.37
N ILE A 121 8.92 -6.00 17.32
CA ILE A 121 7.74 -6.82 17.12
C ILE A 121 6.74 -6.59 18.26
N ASP A 122 7.18 -6.76 19.51
CA ASP A 122 6.32 -6.62 20.69
C ASP A 122 5.71 -5.22 20.76
N LEU A 123 6.50 -4.17 20.48
CA LEU A 123 6.02 -2.81 20.47
C LEU A 123 4.97 -2.57 19.37
N ASN A 124 5.29 -2.92 18.12
CA ASN A 124 4.42 -2.57 16.99
C ASN A 124 3.15 -3.43 16.97
N PHE A 125 3.25 -4.72 17.27
CA PHE A 125 2.05 -5.55 17.39
C PHE A 125 1.25 -5.21 18.65
N GLY A 126 1.88 -4.75 19.73
CA GLY A 126 1.22 -4.22 20.89
C GLY A 126 0.38 -2.97 20.56
N VAL A 127 0.92 -2.03 19.78
CA VAL A 127 0.19 -0.86 19.29
C VAL A 127 -1.01 -1.26 18.44
N LEU A 128 -0.81 -2.20 17.50
CA LEU A 128 -1.90 -2.66 16.63
C LEU A 128 -2.99 -3.40 17.41
N ASN A 129 -2.61 -4.29 18.34
CA ASN A 129 -3.57 -5.01 19.18
C ASN A 129 -4.39 -4.05 20.05
N ALA A 130 -3.75 -3.06 20.67
CA ALA A 130 -4.46 -2.05 21.47
C ALA A 130 -5.43 -1.21 20.61
N GLN A 131 -5.05 -0.91 19.37
CA GLN A 131 -5.91 -0.17 18.44
C GLN A 131 -7.13 -0.98 18.01
N LEU A 132 -6.96 -2.29 17.85
CA LEU A 132 -8.03 -3.22 17.43
C LEU A 132 -8.87 -3.76 18.60
N GLU A 133 -8.55 -3.41 19.85
CA GLU A 133 -9.31 -3.89 21.00
C GLU A 133 -10.77 -3.43 20.93
N GLY A 134 -11.69 -4.40 20.79
CA GLY A 134 -13.12 -4.15 20.61
C GLY A 134 -13.52 -3.53 19.27
N ARG A 135 -12.67 -3.65 18.24
CA ARG A 135 -12.93 -3.11 16.89
C ARG A 135 -12.63 -4.15 15.82
N ASP A 136 -13.41 -4.15 14.76
CA ASP A 136 -13.18 -4.99 13.59
C ASP A 136 -12.12 -4.39 12.64
N PHE A 137 -11.98 -3.05 12.65
CA PHE A 137 -11.09 -2.30 11.75
C PHE A 137 -10.29 -1.25 12.52
N ILE A 138 -9.11 -0.90 11.99
CA ILE A 138 -8.15 0.02 12.63
C ILE A 138 -8.81 1.36 13.00
N ARG A 139 -9.69 1.89 12.15
CA ARG A 139 -10.37 3.17 12.38
C ARG A 139 -11.82 3.01 12.88
N GLY A 140 -12.28 1.79 13.11
CA GLY A 140 -13.66 1.45 13.46
C GLY A 140 -14.48 1.04 12.24
N ASP A 141 -14.39 1.75 11.13
CA ASP A 141 -14.94 1.38 9.82
C ASP A 141 -13.82 0.96 8.86
N LEU A 142 -14.13 0.04 7.94
CA LEU A 142 -13.21 -0.40 6.89
C LEU A 142 -12.68 0.80 6.10
N SER A 143 -11.38 0.85 5.89
CA SER A 143 -10.71 1.95 5.20
C SER A 143 -9.43 1.48 4.49
N ILE A 144 -8.77 2.38 3.76
CA ILE A 144 -7.51 2.06 3.04
C ILE A 144 -6.35 1.66 3.96
N VAL A 145 -6.50 1.75 5.29
CA VAL A 145 -5.46 1.38 6.27
C VAL A 145 -5.59 -0.07 6.74
N ASP A 146 -6.72 -0.74 6.50
CA ASP A 146 -6.99 -2.13 6.82
C ASP A 146 -6.51 -3.07 5.71
#